data_7b858d793b8bbb590f663d7159d66417
#
_entry.id   7b858d793b8bbb590f663d7159d66417
#
_cell.length_a   1.000
_cell.length_b   1.000
_cell.length_c   1.000
_cell.angle_alpha   90.00
_cell.angle_beta   90.00
_cell.angle_gamma   90.00
#
_symmetry.space_group_name_H-M   'P 1'
#
loop_
_entity.id
_entity.type
_entity.pdbx_description
1 polymer ?
#
loop_
_entity_poly.entity_id
_entity_poly.type
_entity_poly.pdbx_seq_one_letter_code
_entity_poly.pdbx_strand_id
1 'polypeptide(L)'
;NFPDNYFDLVISFNTIHNLAYDDCLLSIKEIIRTSNKYKFIQVDAYENNTEKEDFLKWVLTAETHGTPKFWLDIFEETNYDGDWYWTKV
;
A
#
# COMPACT_ATOMS: atom_id res chain seq x y z
N ASN A 1 -14.82 -9.82 -7.32
CA ASN A 1 -15.13 -10.99 -6.49
C ASN A 1 -14.47 -12.27 -6.99
N PHE A 2 -13.13 -12.29 -6.86
CA PHE A 2 -12.35 -13.45 -7.24
C PHE A 2 -12.20 -14.43 -6.08
N PRO A 3 -12.09 -15.73 -6.35
CA PRO A 3 -11.84 -16.73 -5.31
C PRO A 3 -10.51 -16.51 -4.60
N ASP A 4 -10.34 -17.17 -3.46
CA ASP A 4 -9.06 -17.19 -2.77
C ASP A 4 -7.98 -17.82 -3.67
N ASN A 5 -6.77 -17.29 -3.59
CA ASN A 5 -5.61 -17.80 -4.33
C ASN A 5 -5.83 -17.87 -5.84
N TYR A 6 -6.60 -16.94 -6.39
CA TYR A 6 -6.98 -16.97 -7.80
C TYR A 6 -5.83 -16.55 -8.73
N PHE A 7 -5.03 -15.55 -8.32
CA PHE A 7 -3.96 -15.00 -9.14
C PHE A 7 -2.59 -15.48 -8.66
N ASP A 8 -1.70 -15.81 -9.59
CA ASP A 8 -0.31 -16.12 -9.25
C ASP A 8 0.48 -14.87 -8.85
N LEU A 9 0.09 -13.71 -9.37
CA LEU A 9 0.71 -12.42 -9.06
C LEU A 9 -0.37 -11.35 -8.90
N VAL A 10 -0.31 -10.61 -7.79
CA VAL A 10 -1.16 -9.44 -7.56
C VAL A 10 -0.27 -8.23 -7.31
N ILE A 11 -0.53 -7.15 -8.03
CA ILE A 11 0.28 -5.93 -7.98
C ILE A 11 -0.61 -4.73 -7.63
N SER A 12 -0.10 -3.86 -6.75
CA SER A 12 -0.70 -2.56 -6.48
C SER A 12 0.36 -1.47 -6.59
N PHE A 13 0.21 -0.55 -7.54
CA PHE A 13 1.12 0.57 -7.75
C PHE A 13 0.43 1.88 -7.40
N ASN A 14 0.84 2.51 -6.29
CA ASN A 14 0.39 3.85 -5.90
C ASN A 14 -1.14 4.01 -5.92
N THR A 15 -1.87 2.95 -5.58
CA THR A 15 -3.33 2.91 -5.63
C THR A 15 -3.95 2.94 -4.24
N ILE A 16 -3.45 2.10 -3.32
CA ILE A 16 -4.09 1.95 -2.01
C ILE A 16 -4.00 3.21 -1.15
N HIS A 17 -3.00 4.08 -1.38
CA HIS A 17 -2.90 5.32 -0.63
C HIS A 17 -3.99 6.35 -0.99
N ASN A 18 -4.74 6.13 -2.07
CA ASN A 18 -5.89 6.96 -2.42
C ASN A 18 -7.15 6.60 -1.63
N LEU A 19 -7.11 5.52 -0.87
CA LEU A 19 -8.24 5.04 -0.09
C LEU A 19 -8.19 5.56 1.34
N ALA A 20 -9.35 5.68 1.98
CA ALA A 20 -9.41 5.91 3.43
C ALA A 20 -8.72 4.76 4.16
N TYR A 21 -8.27 5.00 5.38
CA TYR A 21 -7.45 4.05 6.13
C TYR A 21 -8.08 2.65 6.21
N ASP A 22 -9.36 2.56 6.58
CA ASP A 22 -10.04 1.26 6.71
C ASP A 22 -10.15 0.53 5.37
N ASP A 23 -10.43 1.27 4.29
CA ASP A 23 -10.50 0.69 2.95
C ASP A 23 -9.11 0.25 2.46
N CYS A 24 -8.07 0.98 2.86
CA CYS A 24 -6.69 0.59 2.58
C CYS A 24 -6.37 -0.76 3.22
N LEU A 25 -6.74 -0.96 4.50
CA LEU A 25 -6.54 -2.24 5.18
C LEU A 25 -7.31 -3.37 4.49
N LEU A 26 -8.56 -3.10 4.10
CA LEU A 26 -9.39 -4.09 3.38
C LEU A 26 -8.78 -4.46 2.03
N SER A 27 -8.24 -3.47 1.30
CA SER A 27 -7.59 -3.73 0.01
C SER A 27 -6.36 -4.59 0.17
N ILE A 28 -5.53 -4.36 1.19
CA ILE A 28 -4.35 -5.19 1.45
C ILE A 28 -4.78 -6.63 1.78
N LYS A 29 -5.82 -6.80 2.59
CA LYS A 29 -6.36 -8.13 2.90
C LYS A 29 -6.85 -8.85 1.65
N GLU A 30 -7.47 -8.13 0.70
CA GLU A 30 -7.90 -8.72 -0.58
C GLU A 30 -6.72 -9.09 -1.46
N ILE A 31 -5.65 -8.30 -1.47
CA ILE A 31 -4.41 -8.65 -2.17
C ILE A 31 -3.86 -9.96 -1.62
N ILE A 32 -3.82 -10.10 -0.30
CA ILE A 32 -3.35 -11.34 0.35
C ILE A 32 -4.26 -12.52 -0.02
N ARG A 33 -5.58 -12.31 0.07
CA ARG A 33 -6.56 -13.38 -0.16
C ARG A 33 -6.52 -13.92 -1.60
N THR A 34 -6.41 -13.03 -2.57
CA THR A 34 -6.51 -13.42 -3.99
C THR A 34 -5.18 -13.84 -4.61
N SER A 35 -4.05 -13.58 -3.95
CA SER A 35 -2.74 -13.98 -4.47
C SER A 35 -2.40 -15.41 -4.09
N ASN A 36 -1.94 -16.19 -5.07
CA ASN A 36 -1.51 -17.57 -4.87
C ASN A 36 -0.03 -17.67 -4.49
N LYS A 37 0.83 -16.96 -5.21
CA LYS A 37 2.29 -17.05 -5.03
C LYS A 37 2.95 -15.72 -4.69
N TYR A 38 2.68 -14.68 -5.48
CA TYR A 38 3.40 -13.42 -5.40
C TYR A 38 2.45 -12.25 -5.23
N LYS A 39 2.86 -11.31 -4.40
CA LYS A 39 2.15 -10.06 -4.21
C LYS A 39 3.16 -8.92 -4.04
N PHE A 40 2.85 -7.78 -4.62
CA PHE A 40 3.72 -6.62 -4.60
C PHE A 40 2.90 -5.36 -4.39
N ILE A 41 3.32 -4.53 -3.43
CA ILE A 41 2.67 -3.26 -3.14
C ILE A 41 3.72 -2.15 -3.25
N GLN A 42 3.42 -1.13 -4.04
CA GLN A 42 4.22 0.08 -4.14
C GLN A 42 3.37 1.27 -3.72
N VAL A 43 3.89 2.07 -2.80
CA VAL A 43 3.25 3.28 -2.33
C VAL A 43 4.29 4.38 -2.18
N ASP A 44 3.84 5.64 -2.21
CA ASP A 44 4.68 6.77 -1.88
C ASP A 44 4.84 6.84 -0.35
N ALA A 45 6.08 7.07 0.09
CA ALA A 45 6.37 7.25 1.50
C ALA A 45 7.34 8.42 1.67
N TYR A 46 7.29 9.09 2.81
CA TYR A 46 8.17 10.20 3.10
C TYR A 46 8.79 10.00 4.49
N GLU A 47 10.04 10.47 4.65
CA GLU A 47 10.80 10.26 5.89
C GLU A 47 10.94 11.51 6.75
N ASN A 48 10.68 12.69 6.18
CA ASN A 48 10.82 13.97 6.88
C ASN A 48 9.77 14.98 6.42
N ASN A 49 9.71 16.13 7.08
CA ASN A 49 8.72 17.15 6.78
C ASN A 49 8.85 17.73 5.37
N THR A 50 10.06 17.88 4.87
CA THR A 50 10.27 18.40 3.51
C THR A 50 9.70 17.45 2.47
N GLU A 51 9.97 16.15 2.62
CA GLU A 51 9.42 15.13 1.73
C GLU A 51 7.90 15.06 1.85
N LYS A 52 7.37 15.21 3.05
CA LYS A 52 5.92 15.23 3.28
C LYS A 52 5.27 16.42 2.55
N GLU A 53 5.88 17.60 2.61
CA GLU A 53 5.38 18.79 1.92
C GLU A 53 5.37 18.56 0.40
N ASP A 54 6.44 17.99 -0.15
CA ASP A 54 6.51 17.67 -1.57
C ASP A 54 5.43 16.66 -1.96
N PHE A 55 5.25 15.62 -1.15
CA PHE A 55 4.21 14.62 -1.37
C PHE A 55 2.82 15.28 -1.44
N LEU A 56 2.50 16.14 -0.47
CA LEU A 56 1.19 16.81 -0.41
C LEU A 56 0.95 17.77 -1.56
N LYS A 57 2.01 18.32 -2.16
CA LYS A 57 1.89 19.18 -3.35
C LYS A 57 1.52 18.40 -4.61
N TRP A 58 2.06 17.18 -4.76
CA TRP A 58 1.96 16.43 -6.00
C TRP A 58 0.91 15.33 -5.97
N VAL A 59 0.60 14.80 -4.79
CA VAL A 59 -0.37 13.71 -4.63
C VAL A 59 -1.63 14.25 -3.98
N LEU A 60 -2.53 14.81 -4.79
CA LEU A 60 -3.72 15.50 -4.28
C LEU A 60 -4.85 14.56 -3.84
N THR A 61 -4.82 13.30 -4.28
CA THR A 61 -5.89 12.34 -4.01
C THR A 61 -5.59 11.36 -2.89
N ALA A 62 -4.38 11.39 -2.32
CA ALA A 62 -3.99 10.45 -1.27
C ALA A 62 -4.74 10.76 0.03
N GLU A 63 -5.42 9.76 0.58
CA GLU A 63 -6.09 9.85 1.87
C GLU A 63 -5.32 9.13 2.98
N THR A 64 -4.56 8.08 2.63
CA THR A 64 -3.73 7.34 3.58
C THR A 64 -2.27 7.49 3.16
N HIS A 65 -1.47 8.14 3.99
CA HIS A 65 -0.07 8.38 3.68
C HIS A 65 0.76 8.39 4.97
N GLY A 66 2.05 8.19 4.83
CA GLY A 66 2.93 8.18 5.98
C GLY A 66 4.37 7.85 5.63
N THR A 67 5.14 7.56 6.67
CA THR A 67 6.53 7.14 6.58
C THR A 67 6.62 5.65 6.22
N PRO A 68 7.82 5.15 5.85
CA PRO A 68 8.01 3.70 5.69
C PRO A 68 7.55 2.91 6.93
N LYS A 69 7.84 3.41 8.15
CA LYS A 69 7.40 2.75 9.36
C LYS A 69 5.87 2.66 9.45
N PHE A 70 5.16 3.71 9.05
CA PHE A 70 3.71 3.72 9.01
C PHE A 70 3.18 2.58 8.14
N TRP A 71 3.75 2.41 6.94
CA TRP A 71 3.33 1.34 6.04
C TRP A 71 3.74 -0.05 6.53
N LEU A 72 4.92 -0.17 7.15
CA LEU A 72 5.35 -1.45 7.73
C LEU A 72 4.43 -1.87 8.88
N ASP A 73 3.95 -0.92 9.70
CA ASP A 73 2.99 -1.21 10.76
C ASP A 73 1.66 -1.70 10.17
N ILE A 74 1.21 -1.11 9.06
CA ILE A 74 0.01 -1.56 8.35
C ILE A 74 0.19 -2.99 7.81
N PHE A 75 1.34 -3.29 7.23
CA PHE A 75 1.64 -4.63 6.72
C PHE A 75 1.65 -5.66 7.85
N GLU A 76 2.21 -5.30 9.01
CA GLU A 76 2.18 -6.18 10.17
C GLU A 76 0.74 -6.42 10.67
N GLU A 77 -0.06 -5.35 10.77
CA GLU A 77 -1.45 -5.45 11.21
C GLU A 77 -2.28 -6.34 10.29
N THR A 78 -2.03 -6.30 8.98
CA THR A 78 -2.76 -7.08 8.00
C THR A 78 -2.14 -8.45 7.72
N ASN A 79 -0.99 -8.76 8.34
CA ASN A 79 -0.21 -9.96 8.07
C ASN A 79 0.27 -10.07 6.62
N TYR A 80 0.58 -8.92 6.01
CA TYR A 80 1.09 -8.90 4.64
C TYR A 80 2.51 -9.47 4.59
N ASP A 81 2.69 -10.49 3.78
CA ASP A 81 3.97 -11.22 3.66
C ASP A 81 4.60 -11.11 2.26
N GLY A 82 4.06 -10.25 1.40
CA GLY A 82 4.59 -10.04 0.06
C GLY A 82 5.72 -9.02 0.02
N ASP A 83 6.08 -8.64 -1.20
CA ASP A 83 7.11 -7.64 -1.45
C ASP A 83 6.51 -6.24 -1.48
N TRP A 84 7.35 -5.24 -1.23
CA TRP A 84 6.94 -3.84 -1.28
C TRP A 84 8.07 -2.95 -1.76
N TYR A 85 7.70 -1.74 -2.17
CA TYR A 85 8.67 -0.73 -2.58
C TYR A 85 8.14 0.66 -2.24
N TRP A 86 9.03 1.55 -1.78
CA TRP A 86 8.68 2.93 -1.49
C TRP A 86 9.12 3.82 -2.63
N THR A 87 8.25 4.75 -3.03
CA THR A 87 8.62 5.81 -3.96
C THR A 87 8.52 7.15 -3.26
N LYS A 88 9.29 8.11 -3.75
CA LYS A 88 9.26 9.50 -3.28
C LYS A 88 8.85 10.40 -4.43
N VAL A 89 8.09 11.42 -4.11
CA VAL A 89 7.63 12.39 -5.10
C VAL A 89 8.65 13.51 -5.27
#